data_b6673a0f3521e8d18f11abe54f535c83
#
_entry.id   b6673a0f3521e8d18f11abe54f535c83
#
_cell.length_a   1.000
_cell.length_b   1.000
_cell.length_c   1.000
_cell.angle_alpha   90.00
_cell.angle_beta   90.00
_cell.angle_gamma   90.00
#
_symmetry.space_group_name_H-M   'P 1'
#
loop_
_entity.id
_entity.type
_entity.pdbx_description
1 polymer ?
#
loop_
_entity_poly.entity_id
_entity_poly.type
_entity_poly.pdbx_seq_one_letter_code
_entity_poly.pdbx_strand_id
1 'polypeptide(L)'
;MKNREVIANLILLVVAIIWGGGFIAGKMALTTLNPVAVLMYRFALGALLCGIVFWNRIKKTPVSVIKKGVIIGMIQMVGLTVQLSGLQYTSTANQSFLCTAYVAFVPFISWIILRKRPENKAFVAGCLALVGIGLICLDRALSIGIGDSLSIMFSVIFGVQIVVVGLLVDSDIDVFQLSFFQLFTAAIISFCICLVQGNVINCFNTESAIGVLYLGILNTFVAFLGQNYAQKYTKDTVAALIMSLESVFGFLLSVLYYNEVITLKFL
;
A
#
# COMPACT_ATOMS: atom_id res chain seq x y z
N MET A 1 -10.53 25.05 7.13
CA MET A 1 -9.91 24.20 6.10
C MET A 1 -8.45 23.87 6.44
N LYS A 2 -7.59 24.84 6.71
CA LYS A 2 -6.16 24.66 7.00
C LYS A 2 -5.83 23.64 8.12
N ASN A 3 -6.62 23.65 9.22
CA ASN A 3 -6.40 22.68 10.31
C ASN A 3 -6.71 21.22 9.93
N ARG A 4 -7.68 20.98 9.04
CA ARG A 4 -8.01 19.62 8.60
C ARG A 4 -6.94 19.04 7.69
N GLU A 5 -6.34 19.87 6.83
CA GLU A 5 -5.24 19.48 5.96
C GLU A 5 -3.98 19.12 6.79
N VAL A 6 -3.65 19.89 7.82
CA VAL A 6 -2.53 19.58 8.73
C VAL A 6 -2.75 18.24 9.43
N ILE A 7 -3.97 18.01 9.96
CA ILE A 7 -4.31 16.72 10.60
C ILE A 7 -4.20 15.57 9.58
N ALA A 8 -4.71 15.76 8.37
CA ALA A 8 -4.62 14.76 7.30
C ALA A 8 -3.16 14.41 6.99
N ASN A 9 -2.29 15.41 6.87
CA ASN A 9 -0.87 15.20 6.61
C ASN A 9 -0.17 14.46 7.76
N LEU A 10 -0.52 14.75 9.02
CA LEU A 10 -0.01 14.01 10.17
C LEU A 10 -0.50 12.55 10.18
N ILE A 11 -1.76 12.30 9.82
CA ILE A 11 -2.28 10.94 9.66
C ILE A 11 -1.49 10.18 8.59
N LEU A 12 -1.20 10.81 7.44
CA LEU A 12 -0.39 10.18 6.38
C LEU A 12 1.03 9.86 6.84
N LEU A 13 1.62 10.70 7.68
CA LEU A 13 2.94 10.41 8.26
C LEU A 13 2.88 9.16 9.16
N VAL A 14 1.84 9.03 10.00
CA VAL A 14 1.62 7.82 10.81
C VAL A 14 1.40 6.60 9.92
N VAL A 15 0.64 6.75 8.84
CA VAL A 15 0.46 5.68 7.83
C VAL A 15 1.78 5.26 7.23
N ALA A 16 2.66 6.21 6.86
CA ALA A 16 3.99 5.91 6.32
C ALA A 16 4.86 5.11 7.30
N ILE A 17 4.83 5.46 8.59
CA ILE A 17 5.54 4.71 9.64
C ILE A 17 5.02 3.27 9.73
N ILE A 18 3.69 3.09 9.77
CA ILE A 18 3.05 1.77 9.83
C ILE A 18 3.38 0.95 8.60
N TRP A 19 3.32 1.53 7.42
CA TRP A 19 3.63 0.82 6.17
C TRP A 19 5.11 0.47 6.06
N GLY A 20 6.02 1.32 6.56
CA GLY A 20 7.44 1.00 6.66
C GLY A 20 7.69 -0.31 7.42
N GLY A 21 7.03 -0.52 8.57
CA GLY A 21 7.07 -1.79 9.31
C GLY A 21 6.39 -2.95 8.56
N GLY A 22 5.51 -2.66 7.63
CA GLY A 22 4.78 -3.65 6.83
C GLY A 22 5.67 -4.51 5.94
N PHE A 23 6.82 -4.01 5.49
CA PHE A 23 7.78 -4.80 4.70
C PHE A 23 8.38 -5.95 5.52
N ILE A 24 8.76 -5.67 6.77
CA ILE A 24 9.26 -6.69 7.69
C ILE A 24 8.15 -7.68 8.03
N ALA A 25 6.98 -7.20 8.43
CA ALA A 25 5.84 -8.04 8.75
C ALA A 25 5.40 -8.91 7.55
N GLY A 26 5.50 -8.39 6.32
CA GLY A 26 5.29 -9.14 5.10
C GLY A 26 6.29 -10.28 4.93
N LYS A 27 7.57 -10.01 5.15
CA LYS A 27 8.63 -11.03 5.09
C LYS A 27 8.41 -12.11 6.15
N MET A 28 8.06 -11.71 7.38
CA MET A 28 7.69 -12.63 8.47
C MET A 28 6.48 -13.51 8.10
N ALA A 29 5.44 -12.94 7.52
CA ALA A 29 4.26 -13.68 7.09
C ALA A 29 4.58 -14.71 6.00
N LEU A 30 5.48 -14.37 5.08
CA LEU A 30 5.90 -15.23 3.97
C LEU A 30 6.79 -16.41 4.38
N THR A 31 7.18 -16.54 5.66
CA THR A 31 7.98 -17.69 6.14
C THR A 31 7.22 -19.02 6.04
N THR A 32 5.90 -19.00 6.18
CA THR A 32 5.04 -20.19 6.08
C THR A 32 3.86 -20.04 5.13
N LEU A 33 3.54 -18.82 4.72
CA LEU A 33 2.38 -18.51 3.89
C LEU A 33 2.80 -18.07 2.49
N ASN A 34 2.02 -18.42 1.49
CA ASN A 34 2.16 -17.82 0.16
C ASN A 34 1.56 -16.38 0.13
N PRO A 35 1.91 -15.54 -0.86
CA PRO A 35 1.44 -14.17 -0.93
C PRO A 35 -0.09 -14.02 -0.85
N VAL A 36 -0.85 -14.88 -1.52
CA VAL A 36 -2.31 -14.78 -1.55
C VAL A 36 -2.93 -15.18 -0.21
N ALA A 37 -2.35 -16.18 0.48
CA ALA A 37 -2.79 -16.54 1.83
C ALA A 37 -2.52 -15.42 2.83
N VAL A 38 -1.36 -14.75 2.75
CA VAL A 38 -1.11 -13.55 3.57
C VAL A 38 -2.17 -12.49 3.33
N LEU A 39 -2.53 -12.23 2.06
CA LEU A 39 -3.58 -11.26 1.72
C LEU A 39 -4.95 -11.67 2.24
N MET A 40 -5.30 -12.95 2.12
CA MET A 40 -6.55 -13.47 2.65
C MET A 40 -6.68 -13.19 4.16
N TYR A 41 -5.70 -13.57 4.94
CA TYR A 41 -5.76 -13.37 6.39
C TYR A 41 -5.72 -11.89 6.80
N ARG A 42 -4.83 -11.08 6.18
CA ARG A 42 -4.73 -9.66 6.53
C ARG A 42 -6.00 -8.88 6.18
N PHE A 43 -6.59 -9.12 5.00
CA PHE A 43 -7.82 -8.45 4.60
C PHE A 43 -9.04 -8.95 5.35
N ALA A 44 -9.13 -10.26 5.63
CA ALA A 44 -10.20 -10.80 6.46
C ALA A 44 -10.19 -10.18 7.87
N LEU A 45 -9.00 -10.09 8.48
CA LEU A 45 -8.84 -9.45 9.80
C LEU A 45 -9.17 -7.96 9.74
N GLY A 46 -8.67 -7.24 8.73
CA GLY A 46 -8.95 -5.82 8.54
C GLY A 46 -10.43 -5.52 8.30
N ALA A 47 -11.10 -6.30 7.45
CA ALA A 47 -12.53 -6.18 7.18
C ALA A 47 -13.38 -6.54 8.41
N LEU A 48 -12.99 -7.59 9.14
CA LEU A 48 -13.67 -7.99 10.38
C LEU A 48 -13.63 -6.88 11.41
N LEU A 49 -12.45 -6.32 11.69
CA LEU A 49 -12.27 -5.22 12.63
C LEU A 49 -13.06 -3.98 12.21
N CYS A 50 -12.98 -3.59 10.94
CA CYS A 50 -13.74 -2.48 10.39
C CYS A 50 -15.26 -2.74 10.53
N GLY A 51 -15.70 -3.97 10.24
CA GLY A 51 -17.10 -4.41 10.40
C GLY A 51 -17.58 -4.29 11.85
N ILE A 52 -16.80 -4.79 12.81
CA ILE A 52 -17.18 -4.73 14.25
C ILE A 52 -17.25 -3.29 14.73
N VAL A 53 -16.21 -2.49 14.46
CA VAL A 53 -16.11 -1.12 14.99
C VAL A 53 -17.15 -0.19 14.38
N PHE A 54 -17.42 -0.33 13.06
CA PHE A 54 -18.26 0.63 12.31
C PHE A 54 -19.59 0.02 11.81
N TRP A 55 -20.05 -1.10 12.38
CA TRP A 55 -21.27 -1.80 11.96
C TRP A 55 -22.48 -0.90 11.77
N ASN A 56 -22.72 0.00 12.72
CA ASN A 56 -23.86 0.92 12.68
C ASN A 56 -23.84 1.88 11.49
N ARG A 57 -22.67 2.19 10.94
CA ARG A 57 -22.50 2.98 9.71
C ARG A 57 -22.61 2.12 8.47
N ILE A 58 -21.94 0.96 8.48
CA ILE A 58 -21.82 0.04 7.33
C ILE A 58 -23.19 -0.47 6.86
N LYS A 59 -24.07 -0.85 7.79
CA LYS A 59 -25.42 -1.35 7.46
C LYS A 59 -26.31 -0.36 6.69
N LYS A 60 -25.93 0.92 6.67
CA LYS A 60 -26.66 1.99 5.97
C LYS A 60 -25.94 2.48 4.71
N THR A 61 -24.96 1.71 4.21
CA THR A 61 -24.12 2.15 3.08
C THR A 61 -24.89 2.22 1.78
N PRO A 62 -24.89 3.36 1.07
CA PRO A 62 -25.47 3.47 -0.25
C PRO A 62 -24.73 2.61 -1.28
N VAL A 63 -25.45 2.10 -2.27
CA VAL A 63 -24.88 1.27 -3.35
C VAL A 63 -23.75 2.00 -4.11
N SER A 64 -23.84 3.31 -4.24
CA SER A 64 -22.79 4.13 -4.87
C SER A 64 -21.45 4.02 -4.14
N VAL A 65 -21.46 4.06 -2.80
CA VAL A 65 -20.27 3.92 -1.96
C VAL A 65 -19.73 2.48 -2.00
N ILE A 66 -20.62 1.48 -2.03
CA ILE A 66 -20.23 0.07 -2.22
C ILE A 66 -19.44 -0.10 -3.52
N LYS A 67 -19.96 0.41 -4.64
CA LYS A 67 -19.28 0.33 -5.94
C LYS A 67 -17.89 0.98 -5.91
N LYS A 68 -17.76 2.15 -5.28
CA LYS A 68 -16.48 2.86 -5.11
C LYS A 68 -15.49 2.01 -4.28
N GLY A 69 -15.94 1.44 -3.15
CA GLY A 69 -15.12 0.56 -2.33
C GLY A 69 -14.67 -0.70 -3.06
N VAL A 70 -15.56 -1.32 -3.85
CA VAL A 70 -15.24 -2.49 -4.68
C VAL A 70 -14.13 -2.16 -5.70
N ILE A 71 -14.24 -1.03 -6.41
CA ILE A 71 -13.23 -0.62 -7.40
C ILE A 71 -11.85 -0.46 -6.73
N ILE A 72 -11.79 0.28 -5.60
CA ILE A 72 -10.55 0.50 -4.89
C ILE A 72 -9.99 -0.83 -4.35
N GLY A 73 -10.85 -1.70 -3.81
CA GLY A 73 -10.46 -3.01 -3.28
C GLY A 73 -9.89 -3.95 -4.34
N MET A 74 -10.42 -3.93 -5.57
CA MET A 74 -9.87 -4.69 -6.69
C MET A 74 -8.47 -4.21 -7.06
N ILE A 75 -8.27 -2.91 -7.22
CA ILE A 75 -6.96 -2.33 -7.55
C ILE A 75 -5.96 -2.66 -6.44
N GLN A 76 -6.37 -2.52 -5.19
CA GLN A 76 -5.54 -2.83 -4.03
C GLN A 76 -5.12 -4.30 -3.98
N MET A 77 -6.07 -5.22 -4.24
CA MET A 77 -5.77 -6.66 -4.25
C MET A 77 -4.70 -7.00 -5.30
N VAL A 78 -4.85 -6.48 -6.53
CA VAL A 78 -3.86 -6.68 -7.59
C VAL A 78 -2.50 -6.12 -7.18
N GLY A 79 -2.45 -4.87 -6.71
CA GLY A 79 -1.21 -4.22 -6.29
C GLY A 79 -0.49 -5.01 -5.20
N LEU A 80 -1.18 -5.33 -4.12
CA LEU A 80 -0.56 -6.03 -2.99
C LEU A 80 -0.17 -7.49 -3.29
N THR A 81 -0.87 -8.15 -4.23
CA THR A 81 -0.42 -9.46 -4.73
C THR A 81 0.92 -9.34 -5.41
N VAL A 82 1.09 -8.34 -6.28
CA VAL A 82 2.36 -8.07 -6.96
C VAL A 82 3.46 -7.71 -5.97
N GLN A 83 3.15 -6.85 -4.97
CA GLN A 83 4.09 -6.44 -3.93
C GLN A 83 4.62 -7.63 -3.13
N LEU A 84 3.73 -8.44 -2.55
CA LEU A 84 4.13 -9.59 -1.74
C LEU A 84 4.83 -10.68 -2.56
N SER A 85 4.43 -10.85 -3.82
CA SER A 85 5.15 -11.75 -4.73
C SER A 85 6.57 -11.24 -4.99
N GLY A 86 6.75 -9.92 -5.19
CA GLY A 86 8.06 -9.30 -5.34
C GLY A 86 8.95 -9.45 -4.10
N LEU A 87 8.35 -9.36 -2.90
CA LEU A 87 9.08 -9.48 -1.63
C LEU A 87 9.75 -10.85 -1.42
N GLN A 88 9.31 -11.88 -2.13
CA GLN A 88 9.94 -13.19 -2.09
C GLN A 88 11.32 -13.20 -2.78
N TYR A 89 11.56 -12.28 -3.72
CA TYR A 89 12.74 -12.25 -4.59
C TYR A 89 13.67 -11.06 -4.36
N THR A 90 13.38 -10.18 -3.39
CA THR A 90 14.20 -9.01 -3.06
C THR A 90 14.30 -8.81 -1.56
N SER A 91 15.21 -7.93 -1.11
CA SER A 91 15.30 -7.56 0.31
C SER A 91 14.19 -6.59 0.70
N THR A 92 13.87 -6.54 2.01
CA THR A 92 12.88 -5.61 2.56
C THR A 92 13.30 -4.15 2.36
N ALA A 93 14.60 -3.85 2.50
CA ALA A 93 15.15 -2.53 2.26
C ALA A 93 15.01 -2.11 0.79
N ASN A 94 15.44 -2.97 -0.15
CA ASN A 94 15.35 -2.68 -1.58
C ASN A 94 13.89 -2.49 -2.01
N GLN A 95 13.00 -3.40 -1.57
CA GLN A 95 11.58 -3.30 -1.89
C GLN A 95 10.95 -2.00 -1.36
N SER A 96 11.31 -1.57 -0.13
CA SER A 96 10.74 -0.35 0.45
C SER A 96 11.03 0.88 -0.40
N PHE A 97 12.23 0.98 -1.01
CA PHE A 97 12.54 2.06 -1.95
C PHE A 97 11.79 1.93 -3.27
N LEU A 98 11.77 0.72 -3.87
CA LEU A 98 11.15 0.53 -5.18
C LEU A 98 9.62 0.68 -5.15
N CYS A 99 8.98 0.23 -4.08
CA CYS A 99 7.54 0.38 -3.92
C CYS A 99 7.14 1.86 -3.84
N THR A 100 7.95 2.74 -3.24
CA THR A 100 7.66 4.17 -3.14
C THR A 100 7.87 4.94 -4.44
N ALA A 101 8.33 4.29 -5.51
CA ALA A 101 8.40 4.87 -6.84
C ALA A 101 7.06 5.45 -7.34
N TYR A 102 5.93 5.07 -6.71
CA TYR A 102 4.62 5.67 -7.01
C TYR A 102 4.61 7.20 -6.89
N VAL A 103 5.47 7.79 -6.05
CA VAL A 103 5.58 9.25 -5.94
C VAL A 103 5.98 9.91 -7.26
N ALA A 104 6.78 9.22 -8.08
CA ALA A 104 7.15 9.66 -9.40
C ALA A 104 6.02 9.46 -10.42
N PHE A 105 5.25 8.38 -10.29
CA PHE A 105 4.19 8.04 -11.25
C PHE A 105 2.88 8.80 -11.00
N VAL A 106 2.53 9.12 -9.75
CA VAL A 106 1.26 9.77 -9.39
C VAL A 106 0.97 11.05 -10.19
N PRO A 107 1.92 12.00 -10.40
CA PRO A 107 1.64 13.20 -11.21
C PRO A 107 1.23 12.88 -12.65
N PHE A 108 1.88 11.87 -13.26
CA PHE A 108 1.58 11.46 -14.64
C PHE A 108 0.26 10.70 -14.73
N ILE A 109 0.01 9.79 -13.79
CA ILE A 109 -1.25 9.04 -13.69
C ILE A 109 -2.41 10.01 -13.46
N SER A 110 -2.25 10.97 -12.55
CA SER A 110 -3.23 12.02 -12.29
C SER A 110 -3.50 12.85 -13.55
N TRP A 111 -2.47 13.18 -14.33
CA TRP A 111 -2.63 13.88 -15.60
C TRP A 111 -3.45 13.08 -16.61
N ILE A 112 -3.14 11.80 -16.78
CA ILE A 112 -3.85 10.91 -17.72
C ILE A 112 -5.32 10.76 -17.30
N ILE A 113 -5.59 10.49 -16.03
CA ILE A 113 -6.94 10.20 -15.51
C ILE A 113 -7.77 11.47 -15.41
N LEU A 114 -7.22 12.54 -14.83
CA LEU A 114 -7.95 13.79 -14.56
C LEU A 114 -7.84 14.80 -15.72
N ARG A 115 -7.00 14.52 -16.73
CA ARG A 115 -6.72 15.41 -17.87
C ARG A 115 -6.24 16.81 -17.46
N LYS A 116 -5.67 16.95 -16.25
CA LYS A 116 -5.10 18.19 -15.73
C LYS A 116 -3.57 18.05 -15.65
N ARG A 117 -2.87 18.89 -16.42
CA ARG A 117 -1.40 18.88 -16.44
C ARG A 117 -0.85 19.16 -15.03
N PRO A 118 0.12 18.35 -14.54
CA PRO A 118 0.77 18.61 -13.26
C PRO A 118 1.57 19.92 -13.30
N GLU A 119 1.77 20.52 -12.14
CA GLU A 119 2.66 21.67 -12.00
C GLU A 119 4.07 21.30 -12.44
N ASN A 120 4.80 22.22 -13.07
CA ASN A 120 6.16 21.96 -13.57
C ASN A 120 7.09 21.40 -12.48
N LYS A 121 6.95 21.87 -11.23
CA LYS A 121 7.70 21.36 -10.07
C LYS A 121 7.45 19.90 -9.79
N ALA A 122 6.20 19.45 -9.86
CA ALA A 122 5.83 18.05 -9.66
C ALA A 122 6.36 17.16 -10.80
N PHE A 123 6.34 17.68 -12.03
CA PHE A 123 6.91 16.99 -13.20
C PHE A 123 8.42 16.77 -13.05
N VAL A 124 9.17 17.84 -12.71
CA VAL A 124 10.63 17.75 -12.50
C VAL A 124 10.97 16.81 -11.34
N ALA A 125 10.23 16.91 -10.22
CA ALA A 125 10.42 16.02 -9.08
C ALA A 125 10.18 14.55 -9.46
N GLY A 126 9.13 14.26 -10.24
CA GLY A 126 8.85 12.92 -10.76
C GLY A 126 9.98 12.38 -11.65
N CYS A 127 10.50 13.19 -12.55
CA CYS A 127 11.63 12.81 -13.41
C CYS A 127 12.92 12.52 -12.58
N LEU A 128 13.22 13.36 -11.59
CA LEU A 128 14.38 13.15 -10.70
C LEU A 128 14.21 11.87 -9.87
N ALA A 129 13.00 11.60 -9.37
CA ALA A 129 12.71 10.37 -8.65
C ALA A 129 12.88 9.13 -9.54
N LEU A 130 12.44 9.18 -10.82
CA LEU A 130 12.64 8.08 -11.77
C LEU A 130 14.13 7.81 -12.04
N VAL A 131 14.94 8.86 -12.15
CA VAL A 131 16.41 8.71 -12.28
C VAL A 131 16.98 8.05 -11.03
N GLY A 132 16.60 8.50 -9.82
CA GLY A 132 17.02 7.88 -8.56
C GLY A 132 16.66 6.39 -8.45
N ILE A 133 15.44 6.03 -8.85
CA ILE A 133 14.99 4.64 -8.91
C ILE A 133 15.84 3.83 -9.90
N GLY A 134 16.11 4.38 -11.09
CA GLY A 134 16.99 3.74 -12.08
C GLY A 134 18.37 3.43 -11.50
N LEU A 135 18.95 4.34 -10.73
CA LEU A 135 20.25 4.15 -10.09
C LEU A 135 20.23 3.05 -9.02
N ILE A 136 19.12 2.90 -8.29
CA ILE A 136 18.95 1.84 -7.27
C ILE A 136 18.73 0.48 -7.93
N CYS A 137 17.93 0.42 -9.00
CA CYS A 137 17.57 -0.84 -9.67
C CYS A 137 18.70 -1.44 -10.50
N LEU A 138 19.58 -0.60 -11.06
CA LEU A 138 20.64 -1.06 -11.94
C LEU A 138 21.77 -1.65 -11.11
N ASP A 139 21.90 -2.97 -11.14
CA ASP A 139 23.07 -3.67 -10.62
C ASP A 139 24.29 -3.43 -11.52
N ARG A 140 25.50 -3.86 -11.08
CA ARG A 140 26.73 -3.77 -11.89
C ARG A 140 26.60 -4.44 -13.27
N ALA A 141 25.70 -5.42 -13.39
CA ALA A 141 25.37 -6.11 -14.64
C ALA A 141 24.29 -5.41 -15.47
N LEU A 142 23.77 -4.23 -15.05
CA LEU A 142 22.63 -3.51 -15.67
C LEU A 142 21.38 -4.40 -15.79
N SER A 143 21.21 -5.38 -14.90
CA SER A 143 20.05 -6.28 -14.87
C SER A 143 19.11 -5.93 -13.74
N ILE A 144 17.81 -5.95 -14.03
CA ILE A 144 16.75 -5.74 -13.04
C ILE A 144 16.23 -7.12 -12.63
N GLY A 145 16.26 -7.42 -11.32
CA GLY A 145 15.74 -8.68 -10.79
C GLY A 145 14.21 -8.79 -10.90
N ILE A 146 13.69 -10.01 -10.80
CA ILE A 146 12.23 -10.26 -10.82
C ILE A 146 11.55 -9.51 -9.67
N GLY A 147 12.13 -9.55 -8.45
CA GLY A 147 11.58 -8.86 -7.28
C GLY A 147 11.51 -7.34 -7.48
N ASP A 148 12.53 -6.76 -8.09
CA ASP A 148 12.59 -5.33 -8.39
C ASP A 148 11.55 -4.93 -9.45
N SER A 149 11.43 -5.72 -10.52
CA SER A 149 10.42 -5.53 -11.57
C SER A 149 9.00 -5.56 -11.00
N LEU A 150 8.71 -6.53 -10.11
CA LEU A 150 7.41 -6.63 -9.43
C LEU A 150 7.18 -5.44 -8.48
N SER A 151 8.22 -4.96 -7.80
CA SER A 151 8.12 -3.80 -6.91
C SER A 151 7.83 -2.50 -7.68
N ILE A 152 8.44 -2.32 -8.86
CA ILE A 152 8.13 -1.20 -9.75
C ILE A 152 6.70 -1.33 -10.31
N MET A 153 6.29 -2.53 -10.73
CA MET A 153 4.91 -2.78 -11.18
C MET A 153 3.89 -2.45 -10.08
N PHE A 154 4.16 -2.86 -8.84
CA PHE A 154 3.35 -2.46 -7.69
C PHE A 154 3.26 -0.95 -7.57
N SER A 155 4.38 -0.22 -7.69
CA SER A 155 4.39 1.24 -7.52
C SER A 155 3.50 1.95 -8.56
N VAL A 156 3.43 1.45 -9.79
CA VAL A 156 2.51 1.98 -10.81
C VAL A 156 1.06 1.71 -10.41
N ILE A 157 0.73 0.47 -10.01
CA ILE A 157 -0.63 0.08 -9.61
C ILE A 157 -1.08 0.87 -8.38
N PHE A 158 -0.18 1.03 -7.40
CA PHE A 158 -0.48 1.79 -6.20
C PHE A 158 -0.61 3.30 -6.48
N GLY A 159 0.17 3.83 -7.40
CA GLY A 159 -0.03 5.18 -7.93
C GLY A 159 -1.42 5.39 -8.54
N VAL A 160 -1.92 4.40 -9.30
CA VAL A 160 -3.30 4.40 -9.80
C VAL A 160 -4.28 4.37 -8.63
N GLN A 161 -4.05 3.54 -7.61
CA GLN A 161 -4.92 3.48 -6.42
C GLN A 161 -5.00 4.84 -5.71
N ILE A 162 -3.86 5.53 -5.50
CA ILE A 162 -3.84 6.85 -4.85
C ILE A 162 -4.72 7.84 -5.61
N VAL A 163 -4.58 7.92 -6.94
CA VAL A 163 -5.36 8.83 -7.78
C VAL A 163 -6.84 8.45 -7.80
N VAL A 164 -7.16 7.15 -7.88
CA VAL A 164 -8.55 6.66 -7.85
C VAL A 164 -9.21 6.92 -6.49
N VAL A 165 -8.49 6.75 -5.38
CA VAL A 165 -8.99 7.11 -4.05
C VAL A 165 -9.30 8.61 -4.00
N GLY A 166 -8.38 9.48 -4.42
CA GLY A 166 -8.59 10.93 -4.45
C GLY A 166 -9.76 11.35 -5.34
N LEU A 167 -10.00 10.63 -6.45
CA LEU A 167 -11.13 10.87 -7.34
C LEU A 167 -12.47 10.42 -6.74
N LEU A 168 -12.49 9.29 -6.03
CA LEU A 168 -13.71 8.65 -5.54
C LEU A 168 -14.10 9.09 -4.14
N VAL A 169 -13.17 9.64 -3.34
CA VAL A 169 -13.40 10.12 -1.97
C VAL A 169 -13.73 11.61 -2.01
N ASP A 170 -15.00 11.93 -2.21
CA ASP A 170 -15.53 13.31 -2.15
C ASP A 170 -15.97 13.71 -0.72
N SER A 171 -16.42 14.97 -0.55
CA SER A 171 -16.82 15.53 0.75
C SER A 171 -17.96 14.77 1.43
N ASP A 172 -18.82 14.11 0.66
CA ASP A 172 -20.07 13.53 1.17
C ASP A 172 -19.91 12.04 1.54
N ILE A 173 -18.77 11.43 1.18
CA ILE A 173 -18.53 10.01 1.44
C ILE A 173 -18.15 9.77 2.90
N ASP A 174 -18.83 8.80 3.52
CA ASP A 174 -18.38 8.20 4.77
C ASP A 174 -17.18 7.24 4.47
N VAL A 175 -16.01 7.68 4.86
CA VAL A 175 -14.74 6.96 4.63
C VAL A 175 -14.73 5.59 5.30
N PHE A 176 -15.43 5.43 6.44
CA PHE A 176 -15.49 4.14 7.14
C PHE A 176 -16.30 3.11 6.35
N GLN A 177 -17.39 3.54 5.73
CA GLN A 177 -18.18 2.69 4.82
C GLN A 177 -17.35 2.29 3.61
N LEU A 178 -16.70 3.26 2.95
CA LEU A 178 -15.84 3.02 1.78
C LEU A 178 -14.73 2.01 2.12
N SER A 179 -13.99 2.25 3.21
CA SER A 179 -12.88 1.40 3.63
C SER A 179 -13.33 -0.02 3.95
N PHE A 180 -14.50 -0.21 4.57
CA PHE A 180 -15.02 -1.56 4.79
C PHE A 180 -15.19 -2.31 3.47
N PHE A 181 -15.88 -1.74 2.48
CA PHE A 181 -16.10 -2.42 1.21
C PHE A 181 -14.82 -2.59 0.38
N GLN A 182 -13.84 -1.70 0.51
CA GLN A 182 -12.51 -1.86 -0.03
C GLN A 182 -11.82 -3.11 0.54
N LEU A 183 -11.73 -3.22 1.86
CA LEU A 183 -11.08 -4.34 2.54
C LEU A 183 -11.85 -5.65 2.37
N PHE A 184 -13.18 -5.60 2.44
CA PHE A 184 -14.06 -6.75 2.26
C PHE A 184 -13.96 -7.33 0.85
N THR A 185 -13.90 -6.48 -0.18
CA THR A 185 -13.69 -6.92 -1.57
C THR A 185 -12.36 -7.64 -1.72
N ALA A 186 -11.28 -7.06 -1.19
CA ALA A 186 -9.96 -7.68 -1.25
C ALA A 186 -9.94 -9.01 -0.47
N ALA A 187 -10.64 -9.09 0.67
CA ALA A 187 -10.78 -10.33 1.45
C ALA A 187 -11.51 -11.44 0.66
N ILE A 188 -12.64 -11.11 0.00
CA ILE A 188 -13.37 -12.07 -0.82
C ILE A 188 -12.51 -12.56 -1.98
N ILE A 189 -11.88 -11.67 -2.73
CA ILE A 189 -11.06 -12.04 -3.89
C ILE A 189 -9.93 -12.96 -3.45
N SER A 190 -9.18 -12.58 -2.40
CA SER A 190 -8.06 -13.40 -1.90
C SER A 190 -8.55 -14.76 -1.37
N PHE A 191 -9.69 -14.80 -0.69
CA PHE A 191 -10.31 -16.05 -0.23
C PHE A 191 -10.70 -16.96 -1.39
N CYS A 192 -11.35 -16.43 -2.43
CA CYS A 192 -11.71 -17.20 -3.63
C CYS A 192 -10.47 -17.77 -4.34
N ILE A 193 -9.38 -16.97 -4.45
CA ILE A 193 -8.14 -17.47 -5.04
C ILE A 193 -7.52 -18.57 -4.18
N CYS A 194 -7.48 -18.41 -2.84
CA CYS A 194 -7.02 -19.46 -1.92
C CYS A 194 -7.85 -20.75 -2.01
N LEU A 195 -9.17 -20.63 -2.18
CA LEU A 195 -10.04 -21.79 -2.40
C LEU A 195 -9.64 -22.57 -3.66
N VAL A 196 -9.45 -21.85 -4.77
CA VAL A 196 -9.04 -22.48 -6.05
C VAL A 196 -7.65 -23.12 -5.95
N GLN A 197 -6.74 -22.52 -5.17
CA GLN A 197 -5.39 -23.04 -4.96
C GLN A 197 -5.31 -24.14 -3.89
N GLY A 198 -6.38 -24.43 -3.16
CA GLY A 198 -6.37 -25.37 -2.03
C GLY A 198 -5.60 -24.87 -0.79
N ASN A 199 -5.37 -23.54 -0.68
CA ASN A 199 -4.53 -22.93 0.34
C ASN A 199 -5.33 -22.11 1.38
N VAL A 200 -6.54 -22.56 1.73
CA VAL A 200 -7.38 -21.85 2.72
C VAL A 200 -6.93 -22.13 4.15
N ILE A 201 -6.49 -23.36 4.42
CA ILE A 201 -6.02 -23.77 5.74
C ILE A 201 -4.49 -23.83 5.69
N ASN A 202 -3.83 -23.01 6.49
CA ASN A 202 -2.38 -22.89 6.52
C ASN A 202 -1.85 -23.08 7.93
N CYS A 203 -0.65 -23.64 8.04
CA CYS A 203 0.07 -23.70 9.29
C CYS A 203 0.80 -22.39 9.56
N PHE A 204 0.68 -21.89 10.77
CA PHE A 204 1.39 -20.70 11.23
C PHE A 204 2.53 -21.09 12.16
N ASN A 205 3.67 -20.45 12.01
CA ASN A 205 4.66 -20.33 13.07
C ASN A 205 4.46 -18.98 13.81
N THR A 206 5.15 -18.79 14.92
CA THR A 206 5.03 -17.54 15.71
C THR A 206 5.35 -16.30 14.88
N GLU A 207 6.37 -16.40 14.03
CA GLU A 207 6.81 -15.29 13.18
C GLU A 207 5.74 -14.90 12.16
N SER A 208 5.20 -15.86 11.42
CA SER A 208 4.16 -15.59 10.43
C SER A 208 2.85 -15.11 11.08
N ALA A 209 2.51 -15.60 12.26
CA ALA A 209 1.34 -15.12 13.00
C ALA A 209 1.48 -13.64 13.40
N ILE A 210 2.64 -13.26 13.95
CA ILE A 210 2.94 -11.85 14.29
C ILE A 210 2.90 -10.98 13.03
N GLY A 211 3.50 -11.44 11.93
CA GLY A 211 3.49 -10.74 10.65
C GLY A 211 2.06 -10.49 10.15
N VAL A 212 1.22 -11.51 10.13
CA VAL A 212 -0.19 -11.40 9.72
C VAL A 212 -1.00 -10.48 10.64
N LEU A 213 -0.81 -10.56 11.96
CA LEU A 213 -1.48 -9.68 12.91
C LEU A 213 -1.10 -8.21 12.68
N TYR A 214 0.19 -7.92 12.54
CA TYR A 214 0.66 -6.57 12.20
C TYR A 214 0.05 -6.08 10.88
N LEU A 215 0.13 -6.91 9.84
CA LEU A 215 -0.42 -6.58 8.53
C LEU A 215 -1.94 -6.36 8.57
N GLY A 216 -2.69 -7.18 9.28
CA GLY A 216 -4.15 -7.08 9.36
C GLY A 216 -4.63 -5.89 10.17
N ILE A 217 -4.06 -5.69 11.36
CA ILE A 217 -4.51 -4.66 12.31
C ILE A 217 -3.95 -3.29 11.95
N LEU A 218 -2.63 -3.16 11.94
CA LEU A 218 -2.01 -1.85 11.76
C LEU A 218 -1.91 -1.47 10.27
N ASN A 219 -1.32 -2.33 9.48
CA ASN A 219 -0.99 -2.03 8.08
C ASN A 219 -2.22 -2.03 7.15
N THR A 220 -3.29 -2.79 7.52
CA THR A 220 -4.53 -2.86 6.73
C THR A 220 -5.64 -2.03 7.38
N PHE A 221 -6.12 -2.40 8.57
CA PHE A 221 -7.26 -1.71 9.16
C PHE A 221 -6.94 -0.24 9.47
N VAL A 222 -5.90 0.03 10.27
CA VAL A 222 -5.58 1.40 10.68
C VAL A 222 -5.06 2.24 9.52
N ALA A 223 -4.10 1.72 8.75
CA ALA A 223 -3.41 2.53 7.75
C ALA A 223 -4.28 2.85 6.53
N PHE A 224 -5.07 1.90 5.98
CA PHE A 224 -5.96 2.22 4.84
C PHE A 224 -7.13 3.12 5.24
N LEU A 225 -7.67 2.98 6.46
CA LEU A 225 -8.62 3.96 6.98
C LEU A 225 -8.00 5.35 7.07
N GLY A 226 -6.80 5.43 7.63
CA GLY A 226 -6.04 6.67 7.73
C GLY A 226 -5.76 7.31 6.37
N GLN A 227 -5.30 6.52 5.40
CA GLN A 227 -5.07 6.97 4.02
C GLN A 227 -6.36 7.54 3.40
N ASN A 228 -7.45 6.76 3.40
CA ASN A 228 -8.71 7.18 2.80
C ASN A 228 -9.25 8.45 3.47
N TYR A 229 -9.15 8.54 4.81
CA TYR A 229 -9.55 9.74 5.55
C TYR A 229 -8.69 10.95 5.16
N ALA A 230 -7.39 10.79 5.10
CA ALA A 230 -6.48 11.88 4.81
C ALA A 230 -6.59 12.37 3.35
N GLN A 231 -6.74 11.46 2.39
CA GLN A 231 -6.92 11.83 0.97
C GLN A 231 -8.23 12.60 0.71
N LYS A 232 -9.19 12.56 1.62
CA LYS A 232 -10.36 13.44 1.58
C LYS A 232 -10.01 14.93 1.73
N TYR A 233 -8.87 15.24 2.38
CA TYR A 233 -8.49 16.62 2.75
C TYR A 233 -7.12 17.03 2.18
N THR A 234 -6.44 16.14 1.48
CA THR A 234 -5.08 16.36 0.95
C THR A 234 -5.03 15.99 -0.53
N LYS A 235 -4.27 16.75 -1.33
CA LYS A 235 -4.07 16.45 -2.76
C LYS A 235 -3.30 15.14 -2.94
N ASP A 236 -3.61 14.36 -3.99
CA ASP A 236 -2.99 13.06 -4.27
C ASP A 236 -1.46 13.12 -4.32
N THR A 237 -0.91 14.16 -4.96
CA THR A 237 0.55 14.36 -5.06
C THR A 237 1.20 14.62 -3.70
N VAL A 238 0.52 15.35 -2.79
CA VAL A 238 1.00 15.60 -1.43
C VAL A 238 0.87 14.32 -0.60
N ALA A 239 -0.24 13.61 -0.74
CA ALA A 239 -0.44 12.32 -0.08
C ALA A 239 0.64 11.32 -0.49
N ALA A 240 0.91 11.18 -1.79
CA ALA A 240 1.97 10.32 -2.30
C ALA A 240 3.36 10.70 -1.75
N LEU A 241 3.67 12.00 -1.69
CA LEU A 241 4.95 12.47 -1.16
C LEU A 241 5.12 12.15 0.33
N ILE A 242 4.07 12.36 1.16
CA ILE A 242 4.17 12.06 2.60
C ILE A 242 4.26 10.54 2.81
N MET A 243 3.43 9.76 2.11
CA MET A 243 3.44 8.31 2.22
C MET A 243 4.75 7.69 1.73
N SER A 244 5.47 8.30 0.78
CA SER A 244 6.76 7.79 0.32
C SER A 244 7.84 7.77 1.41
N LEU A 245 7.64 8.46 2.53
CA LEU A 245 8.50 8.32 3.71
C LEU A 245 8.48 6.91 4.30
N GLU A 246 7.53 6.06 3.89
CA GLU A 246 7.53 4.63 4.24
C GLU A 246 8.84 3.93 3.84
N SER A 247 9.50 4.39 2.75
CA SER A 247 10.81 3.85 2.35
C SER A 247 11.90 4.13 3.39
N VAL A 248 11.90 5.31 3.97
CA VAL A 248 12.87 5.68 5.02
C VAL A 248 12.63 4.83 6.26
N PHE A 249 11.38 4.72 6.70
CA PHE A 249 11.03 3.89 7.85
C PHE A 249 11.24 2.40 7.58
N GLY A 250 10.89 1.91 6.39
CA GLY A 250 11.11 0.52 5.97
C GLY A 250 12.59 0.16 5.94
N PHE A 251 13.42 1.03 5.39
CA PHE A 251 14.87 0.87 5.37
C PHE A 251 15.47 0.85 6.78
N LEU A 252 15.16 1.86 7.60
CA LEU A 252 15.68 1.94 8.96
C LEU A 252 15.30 0.72 9.80
N LEU A 253 14.03 0.31 9.73
CA LEU A 253 13.54 -0.86 10.45
C LEU A 253 14.15 -2.16 9.90
N SER A 254 14.37 -2.27 8.59
CA SER A 254 15.00 -3.44 7.96
C SER A 254 16.46 -3.60 8.42
N VAL A 255 17.22 -2.50 8.44
CA VAL A 255 18.59 -2.49 8.94
C VAL A 255 18.64 -2.91 10.43
N LEU A 256 17.73 -2.40 11.24
CA LEU A 256 17.68 -2.71 12.67
C LEU A 256 17.25 -4.15 12.96
N TYR A 257 16.31 -4.70 12.19
CA TYR A 257 15.72 -6.02 12.46
C TYR A 257 16.54 -7.16 11.81
N TYR A 258 16.97 -6.99 10.57
CA TYR A 258 17.69 -8.01 9.81
C TYR A 258 19.22 -7.83 9.81
N ASN A 259 19.74 -6.77 10.46
CA ASN A 259 21.15 -6.38 10.38
C ASN A 259 21.64 -6.27 8.93
N GLU A 260 20.78 -5.77 8.03
CA GLU A 260 21.13 -5.58 6.63
C GLU A 260 22.28 -4.57 6.50
N VAL A 261 23.31 -4.94 5.71
CA VAL A 261 24.49 -4.09 5.54
C VAL A 261 24.12 -2.87 4.71
N ILE A 262 24.36 -1.69 5.26
CA ILE A 262 24.18 -0.43 4.53
C ILE A 262 25.23 -0.41 3.40
N THR A 263 24.79 -0.62 2.17
CA THR A 263 25.63 -0.46 1.00
C THR A 263 25.55 0.98 0.50
N LEU A 264 26.65 1.50 -0.10
CA LEU A 264 26.70 2.85 -0.71
C LEU A 264 25.57 3.13 -1.74
N LYS A 265 24.85 2.11 -2.18
CA LYS A 265 23.67 2.25 -3.06
C LYS A 265 22.47 2.92 -2.37
N PHE A 266 22.41 2.90 -1.02
CA PHE A 266 21.30 3.48 -0.26
C PHE A 266 21.61 4.88 0.30
N LEU A 267 22.83 5.36 0.13
CA LEU A 267 23.27 6.73 0.46
C LEU A 267 23.28 7.61 -0.78
#